data_7bf082ece7a6467b062b8ab467610de4
#
_entry.id   7bf082ece7a6467b062b8ab467610de4
#
_cell.length_a   1.000
_cell.length_b   1.000
_cell.length_c   1.000
_cell.angle_alpha   90.00
_cell.angle_beta   90.00
_cell.angle_gamma   90.00
#
_symmetry.space_group_name_H-M   'P 1'
#
loop_
_entity.id
_entity.type
_entity.pdbx_description
1 polymer ?
#
loop_
_entity_poly.entity_id
_entity_poly.type
_entity_poly.pdbx_seq_one_letter_code
_entity_poly.pdbx_strand_id
1 'polypeptide(L)'
;MCIRDSIDRAEQVIYRPYLADPRPENMPILSDLHAALVAQHVPEADRVAQALDLYVSGSLNVFNHRTNIDIQNRIVAFDIKELGKQLKKIGMLIVQDQIWGRVTQNRSKGKATWYFCDEFHLLLREEQTAAFSCEIWKRFRKWGGIPTGATQNVKDLLSSPEIENILENSDFICLLNQASGDRKILAERLNISP
;
A
#
# COMPACT_ATOMS: atom_id res chain seq x y z
N MET A 1 -4.83 -19.53 -22.85
CA MET A 1 -3.84 -18.62 -22.18
C MET A 1 -4.51 -18.16 -20.89
N CYS A 2 -3.80 -18.00 -19.79
CA CYS A 2 -4.46 -17.53 -18.58
C CYS A 2 -4.38 -15.99 -18.46
N ILE A 3 -5.23 -15.39 -17.62
CA ILE A 3 -5.23 -13.94 -17.38
C ILE A 3 -3.85 -13.43 -16.98
N ARG A 4 -3.15 -14.18 -16.11
CA ARG A 4 -1.81 -13.81 -15.64
C ARG A 4 -0.79 -13.72 -16.79
N ASP A 5 -0.84 -14.68 -17.73
CA ASP A 5 0.06 -14.67 -18.88
C ASP A 5 -0.19 -13.47 -19.79
N SER A 6 -1.45 -13.03 -19.93
CA SER A 6 -1.81 -11.86 -20.72
C SER A 6 -1.30 -10.56 -20.09
N ILE A 7 -1.39 -10.44 -18.77
CA ILE A 7 -0.85 -9.28 -18.03
C ILE A 7 0.68 -9.26 -18.16
N ASP A 8 1.36 -10.37 -17.89
CA ASP A 8 2.82 -10.46 -17.95
C ASP A 8 3.37 -10.07 -19.35
N ARG A 9 2.72 -10.55 -20.41
CA ARG A 9 3.09 -10.14 -21.78
C ARG A 9 2.89 -8.64 -22.04
N ALA A 10 1.80 -8.08 -21.56
CA ALA A 10 1.53 -6.65 -21.70
C ALA A 10 2.60 -5.84 -20.95
N GLU A 11 2.91 -6.22 -19.72
CA GLU A 11 3.96 -5.58 -18.91
C GLU A 11 5.32 -5.61 -19.61
N GLN A 12 5.73 -6.77 -20.12
CA GLN A 12 6.99 -6.88 -20.87
C GLN A 12 7.06 -5.94 -22.08
N VAL A 13 5.96 -5.71 -22.77
CA VAL A 13 5.90 -4.80 -23.92
C VAL A 13 6.00 -3.34 -23.48
N ILE A 14 5.20 -2.92 -22.52
CA ILE A 14 5.09 -1.50 -22.13
C ILE A 14 6.33 -1.01 -21.37
N TYR A 15 7.04 -1.88 -20.68
CA TYR A 15 8.25 -1.50 -19.93
C TYR A 15 9.52 -1.45 -20.80
N ARG A 16 9.52 -1.96 -22.05
CA ARG A 16 10.69 -1.93 -22.94
C ARG A 16 11.28 -0.53 -23.15
N PRO A 17 10.47 0.52 -23.42
CA PRO A 17 11.00 1.87 -23.59
C PRO A 17 11.68 2.39 -22.31
N TYR A 18 11.09 2.13 -21.15
CA TYR A 18 11.66 2.53 -19.87
C TYR A 18 12.94 1.77 -19.53
N LEU A 19 13.00 0.46 -19.80
CA LEU A 19 14.20 -0.33 -19.56
C LEU A 19 15.37 0.05 -20.47
N ALA A 20 15.06 0.52 -21.70
CA ALA A 20 16.06 1.02 -22.63
C ALA A 20 16.58 2.42 -22.25
N ASP A 21 15.70 3.27 -21.70
CA ASP A 21 16.01 4.64 -21.29
C ASP A 21 15.15 5.00 -20.06
N PRO A 22 15.70 4.83 -18.84
CA PRO A 22 14.96 4.93 -17.59
C PRO A 22 14.68 6.38 -17.18
N ARG A 23 13.93 7.10 -18.00
CA ARG A 23 13.43 8.45 -17.72
C ARG A 23 11.96 8.41 -17.30
N PRO A 24 11.50 9.38 -16.48
CA PRO A 24 10.10 9.47 -16.07
C PRO A 24 9.10 9.48 -17.24
N GLU A 25 9.49 10.08 -18.37
CA GLU A 25 8.66 10.18 -19.58
C GLU A 25 8.41 8.81 -20.24
N ASN A 26 9.28 7.84 -20.03
CA ASN A 26 9.17 6.50 -20.58
C ASN A 26 8.49 5.50 -19.64
N MET A 27 8.17 5.94 -18.40
CA MET A 27 7.44 5.09 -17.43
C MET A 27 6.02 4.86 -17.95
N PRO A 28 5.57 3.59 -18.10
CA PRO A 28 4.21 3.29 -18.53
C PRO A 28 3.16 3.69 -17.49
N ILE A 29 1.96 3.98 -17.96
CA ILE A 29 0.77 4.27 -17.15
C ILE A 29 -0.33 3.23 -17.45
N LEU A 30 -1.45 3.31 -16.74
CA LEU A 30 -2.55 2.35 -16.92
C LEU A 30 -3.10 2.32 -18.35
N SER A 31 -3.12 3.45 -19.06
CA SER A 31 -3.52 3.49 -20.47
C SER A 31 -2.61 2.65 -21.37
N ASP A 32 -1.32 2.62 -21.10
CA ASP A 32 -0.37 1.83 -21.88
C ASP A 32 -0.62 0.33 -21.66
N LEU A 33 -0.90 -0.07 -20.41
CA LEU A 33 -1.26 -1.44 -20.06
C LEU A 33 -2.56 -1.86 -20.75
N HIS A 34 -3.58 -1.01 -20.68
CA HIS A 34 -4.86 -1.26 -21.34
C HIS A 34 -4.68 -1.45 -22.85
N ALA A 35 -3.97 -0.54 -23.52
CA ALA A 35 -3.70 -0.64 -24.96
C ALA A 35 -2.95 -1.94 -25.33
N ALA A 36 -1.95 -2.32 -24.53
CA ALA A 36 -1.19 -3.55 -24.76
C ALA A 36 -2.03 -4.82 -24.52
N LEU A 37 -3.01 -4.79 -23.63
CA LEU A 37 -3.94 -5.89 -23.42
C LEU A 37 -4.90 -6.02 -24.60
N VAL A 38 -5.51 -4.92 -25.05
CA VAL A 38 -6.42 -4.90 -26.22
C VAL A 38 -5.69 -5.41 -27.49
N ALA A 39 -4.42 -5.02 -27.66
CA ALA A 39 -3.63 -5.44 -28.82
C ALA A 39 -3.31 -6.95 -28.86
N GLN A 40 -3.56 -7.69 -27.79
CA GLN A 40 -3.35 -9.15 -27.80
C GLN A 40 -4.47 -9.90 -28.53
N HIS A 41 -5.64 -9.31 -28.69
CA HIS A 41 -6.83 -9.91 -29.34
C HIS A 41 -7.19 -11.30 -28.82
N VAL A 42 -7.13 -11.51 -27.50
CA VAL A 42 -7.49 -12.76 -26.84
C VAL A 42 -8.52 -12.51 -25.72
N PRO A 43 -9.51 -13.40 -25.54
CA PRO A 43 -10.60 -13.17 -24.59
C PRO A 43 -10.16 -12.89 -23.15
N GLU A 44 -9.06 -13.49 -22.71
CA GLU A 44 -8.53 -13.30 -21.36
C GLU A 44 -7.97 -11.89 -21.17
N ALA A 45 -7.29 -11.35 -22.17
CA ALA A 45 -6.76 -9.98 -22.16
C ALA A 45 -7.91 -8.95 -22.27
N ASP A 46 -8.91 -9.22 -23.12
CA ASP A 46 -10.06 -8.35 -23.29
C ASP A 46 -10.86 -8.19 -21.99
N ARG A 47 -11.02 -9.27 -21.21
CA ARG A 47 -11.67 -9.20 -19.89
C ARG A 47 -10.93 -8.29 -18.92
N VAL A 48 -9.59 -8.33 -18.90
CA VAL A 48 -8.77 -7.46 -18.05
C VAL A 48 -8.85 -6.02 -18.55
N ALA A 49 -8.76 -5.80 -19.85
CA ALA A 49 -8.87 -4.47 -20.45
C ALA A 49 -10.24 -3.84 -20.11
N GLN A 50 -11.35 -4.55 -20.25
CA GLN A 50 -12.68 -4.08 -19.85
C GLN A 50 -12.76 -3.73 -18.36
N ALA A 51 -12.14 -4.52 -17.50
CA ALA A 51 -12.08 -4.19 -16.07
C ALA A 51 -11.24 -2.92 -15.77
N LEU A 52 -10.24 -2.64 -16.60
CA LEU A 52 -9.40 -1.45 -16.49
C LEU A 52 -10.06 -0.19 -17.07
N ASP A 53 -11.05 -0.29 -17.95
CA ASP A 53 -11.72 0.86 -18.57
C ASP A 53 -12.16 1.92 -17.56
N LEU A 54 -12.70 1.48 -16.42
CA LEU A 54 -13.15 2.35 -15.36
C LEU A 54 -12.01 3.23 -14.79
N TYR A 55 -10.79 2.69 -14.76
CA TYR A 55 -9.59 3.34 -14.22
C TYR A 55 -8.75 4.06 -15.28
N VAL A 56 -9.02 3.83 -16.56
CA VAL A 56 -8.29 4.43 -17.69
C VAL A 56 -9.05 5.61 -18.28
N SER A 57 -10.30 5.40 -18.67
CA SER A 57 -11.16 6.38 -19.34
C SER A 57 -12.41 6.72 -18.55
N GLY A 58 -12.75 5.91 -17.52
CA GLY A 58 -13.94 6.09 -16.71
C GLY A 58 -13.75 7.06 -15.54
N SER A 59 -14.72 7.07 -14.63
CA SER A 59 -14.81 7.99 -13.50
C SER A 59 -13.73 7.79 -12.42
N LEU A 60 -12.98 6.70 -12.47
CA LEU A 60 -11.93 6.37 -11.50
C LEU A 60 -10.52 6.52 -12.08
N ASN A 61 -10.32 7.32 -13.11
CA ASN A 61 -9.05 7.49 -13.82
C ASN A 61 -7.99 8.35 -13.09
N VAL A 62 -8.20 8.66 -11.83
CA VAL A 62 -7.33 9.53 -11.01
C VAL A 62 -5.87 9.08 -10.99
N PHE A 63 -5.62 7.78 -11.06
CA PHE A 63 -4.26 7.23 -11.08
C PHE A 63 -3.69 6.96 -12.48
N ASN A 64 -4.45 7.30 -13.54
CA ASN A 64 -4.00 7.10 -14.91
C ASN A 64 -3.18 8.30 -15.42
N HIS A 65 -2.16 8.67 -14.66
CA HIS A 65 -1.26 9.78 -14.96
C HIS A 65 0.17 9.42 -14.61
N ARG A 66 1.13 10.09 -15.25
CA ARG A 66 2.52 10.03 -14.81
C ARG A 66 2.65 10.66 -13.43
N THR A 67 3.58 10.16 -12.64
CA THR A 67 3.86 10.73 -11.32
C THR A 67 4.20 12.21 -11.43
N ASN A 68 3.41 13.06 -10.79
CA ASN A 68 3.51 14.51 -10.80
C ASN A 68 3.89 15.09 -9.44
N ILE A 69 4.27 14.24 -8.48
CA ILE A 69 4.67 14.62 -7.13
C ILE A 69 6.16 14.38 -6.92
N ASP A 70 6.83 15.32 -6.24
CA ASP A 70 8.19 15.14 -5.76
C ASP A 70 8.15 14.61 -4.31
N ILE A 71 8.53 13.35 -4.15
CA ILE A 71 8.60 12.67 -2.85
C ILE A 71 10.03 12.65 -2.28
N GLN A 72 10.94 13.45 -2.81
CA GLN A 72 12.34 13.45 -2.34
C GLN A 72 12.54 14.21 -1.04
N ASN A 73 11.56 14.99 -0.60
CA ASN A 73 11.60 15.72 0.65
C ASN A 73 11.85 14.78 1.85
N ARG A 74 12.54 15.31 2.87
CA ARG A 74 12.84 14.57 4.10
C ARG A 74 11.57 14.13 4.83
N ILE A 75 10.52 14.96 4.81
CA ILE A 75 9.19 14.68 5.38
C ILE A 75 8.20 14.70 4.21
N VAL A 76 7.45 13.62 4.06
CA VAL A 76 6.41 13.48 3.05
C VAL A 76 5.15 13.02 3.77
N ALA A 77 4.02 13.69 3.54
CA ALA A 77 2.71 13.30 4.02
C ALA A 77 1.81 12.93 2.84
N PHE A 78 1.18 11.77 2.93
CA PHE A 78 0.18 11.31 1.97
C PHE A 78 -1.20 11.48 2.60
N ASP A 79 -1.99 12.41 2.09
CA ASP A 79 -3.40 12.54 2.45
C ASP A 79 -4.27 11.80 1.42
N ILE A 80 -4.94 10.75 1.91
CA ILE A 80 -5.85 9.92 1.11
C ILE A 80 -7.31 10.11 1.50
N LYS A 81 -7.61 11.15 2.29
CA LYS A 81 -8.95 11.42 2.81
C LYS A 81 -9.97 11.67 1.70
N GLU A 82 -9.56 12.46 0.70
CA GLU A 82 -10.41 12.85 -0.43
C GLU A 82 -10.63 11.72 -1.46
N LEU A 83 -9.90 10.60 -1.34
CA LEU A 83 -10.15 9.44 -2.18
C LEU A 83 -11.48 8.79 -1.79
N GLY A 84 -12.43 8.74 -2.72
CA GLY A 84 -13.69 8.03 -2.53
C GLY A 84 -13.49 6.56 -2.16
N LYS A 85 -14.50 5.91 -1.62
CA LYS A 85 -14.42 4.53 -1.11
C LYS A 85 -13.79 3.55 -2.11
N GLN A 86 -14.07 3.71 -3.40
CA GLN A 86 -13.59 2.83 -4.47
C GLN A 86 -12.08 2.97 -4.74
N LEU A 87 -11.53 4.18 -4.60
CA LEU A 87 -10.11 4.45 -4.84
C LEU A 87 -9.26 4.36 -3.58
N LYS A 88 -9.86 4.39 -2.40
CA LYS A 88 -9.12 4.42 -1.13
C LYS A 88 -8.20 3.21 -0.96
N LYS A 89 -8.69 2.02 -1.31
CA LYS A 89 -7.90 0.79 -1.25
C LYS A 89 -6.67 0.85 -2.17
N ILE A 90 -6.87 1.28 -3.41
CA ILE A 90 -5.77 1.43 -4.38
C ILE A 90 -4.80 2.49 -3.90
N GLY A 91 -5.29 3.63 -3.43
CA GLY A 91 -4.45 4.69 -2.86
C GLY A 91 -3.61 4.22 -1.68
N MET A 92 -4.19 3.43 -0.76
CA MET A 92 -3.45 2.83 0.34
C MET A 92 -2.32 1.92 -0.15
N LEU A 93 -2.57 1.06 -1.15
CA LEU A 93 -1.55 0.18 -1.72
C LEU A 93 -0.43 0.96 -2.40
N ILE A 94 -0.77 2.01 -3.15
CA ILE A 94 0.22 2.89 -3.80
C ILE A 94 1.10 3.57 -2.73
N VAL A 95 0.50 4.12 -1.68
CA VAL A 95 1.25 4.75 -0.58
C VAL A 95 2.17 3.76 0.10
N GLN A 96 1.69 2.55 0.39
CA GLN A 96 2.48 1.50 1.01
C GLN A 96 3.69 1.10 0.13
N ASP A 97 3.50 0.97 -1.18
CA ASP A 97 4.58 0.70 -2.14
C ASP A 97 5.62 1.83 -2.15
N GLN A 98 5.18 3.10 -2.17
CA GLN A 98 6.07 4.26 -2.10
C GLN A 98 6.89 4.28 -0.80
N ILE A 99 6.28 3.92 0.33
CA ILE A 99 6.97 3.83 1.62
C ILE A 99 8.03 2.72 1.57
N TRP A 100 7.70 1.55 1.02
CA TRP A 100 8.64 0.45 0.87
C TRP A 100 9.82 0.81 -0.03
N GLY A 101 9.55 1.43 -1.17
CA GLY A 101 10.58 1.96 -2.08
C GLY A 101 11.53 2.95 -1.36
N ARG A 102 10.96 3.84 -0.53
CA ARG A 102 11.73 4.81 0.25
C ARG A 102 12.63 4.12 1.30
N VAL A 103 12.10 3.15 2.03
CA VAL A 103 12.88 2.37 3.01
C VAL A 103 14.05 1.67 2.32
N THR A 104 13.78 1.02 1.19
CA THR A 104 14.80 0.32 0.40
C THR A 104 15.89 1.28 -0.08
N GLN A 105 15.51 2.43 -0.63
CA GLN A 105 16.45 3.45 -1.11
C GLN A 105 17.29 4.04 0.04
N ASN A 106 16.66 4.33 1.18
CA ASN A 106 17.36 4.90 2.33
C ASN A 106 18.33 3.90 2.97
N ARG A 107 17.95 2.60 3.00
CA ARG A 107 18.83 1.54 3.48
C ARG A 107 20.17 1.52 2.72
N SER A 108 20.13 1.61 1.39
CA SER A 108 21.37 1.64 0.58
C SER A 108 22.28 2.83 0.90
N LYS A 109 21.71 3.88 1.49
CA LYS A 109 22.41 5.10 1.93
C LYS A 109 22.73 5.13 3.44
N GLY A 110 22.47 4.02 4.16
CA GLY A 110 22.65 3.95 5.62
C GLY A 110 21.71 4.86 6.42
N LYS A 111 20.55 5.23 5.86
CA LYS A 111 19.56 6.11 6.49
C LYS A 111 18.37 5.31 7.00
N ALA A 112 17.89 5.64 8.22
CA ALA A 112 16.63 5.14 8.73
C ALA A 112 15.44 5.87 8.07
N THR A 113 14.31 5.19 8.01
CA THR A 113 13.03 5.75 7.53
C THR A 113 11.95 5.54 8.57
N TRP A 114 11.35 6.62 9.03
CA TRP A 114 10.21 6.55 9.94
C TRP A 114 8.92 6.59 9.12
N TYR A 115 8.11 5.57 9.29
CA TYR A 115 6.76 5.48 8.75
C TYR A 115 5.75 5.68 9.85
N PHE A 116 4.99 6.76 9.79
CA PHE A 116 3.91 7.04 10.72
C PHE A 116 2.56 6.90 9.99
N CYS A 117 1.67 6.08 10.53
CA CYS A 117 0.32 5.87 10.01
C CYS A 117 -0.71 6.25 11.06
N ASP A 118 -1.45 7.31 10.79
CA ASP A 118 -2.62 7.68 11.58
C ASP A 118 -3.84 6.83 11.17
N GLU A 119 -4.77 6.63 12.10
CA GLU A 119 -5.94 5.76 11.94
C GLU A 119 -5.57 4.37 11.37
N PHE A 120 -4.52 3.79 11.92
CA PHE A 120 -3.90 2.55 11.45
C PHE A 120 -4.90 1.39 11.29
N HIS A 121 -5.96 1.33 12.13
CA HIS A 121 -7.00 0.33 12.02
C HIS A 121 -7.67 0.28 10.63
N LEU A 122 -7.64 1.38 9.86
CA LEU A 122 -8.22 1.42 8.51
C LEU A 122 -7.44 0.54 7.52
N LEU A 123 -6.12 0.39 7.70
CA LEU A 123 -5.31 -0.51 6.88
C LEU A 123 -5.59 -1.98 7.15
N LEU A 124 -6.11 -2.29 8.34
CA LEU A 124 -6.38 -3.68 8.75
C LEU A 124 -7.79 -4.17 8.38
N ARG A 125 -8.64 -3.31 7.81
CA ARG A 125 -10.01 -3.69 7.39
C ARG A 125 -10.03 -4.54 6.12
N GLU A 126 -9.05 -4.36 5.25
CA GLU A 126 -8.97 -5.05 3.96
C GLU A 126 -7.81 -6.06 4.01
N GLU A 127 -8.07 -7.30 3.63
CA GLU A 127 -7.10 -8.39 3.70
C GLU A 127 -5.74 -8.04 3.07
N GLN A 128 -5.75 -7.44 1.88
CA GLN A 128 -4.50 -7.10 1.18
C GLN A 128 -3.67 -6.03 1.89
N THR A 129 -4.31 -4.96 2.38
CA THR A 129 -3.60 -3.90 3.11
C THR A 129 -3.17 -4.36 4.50
N ALA A 130 -3.92 -5.24 5.14
CA ALA A 130 -3.59 -5.84 6.41
C ALA A 130 -2.37 -6.77 6.28
N ALA A 131 -2.37 -7.67 5.29
CA ALA A 131 -1.24 -8.56 5.01
C ALA A 131 0.04 -7.77 4.71
N PHE A 132 -0.06 -6.71 3.91
CA PHE A 132 1.08 -5.84 3.60
C PHE A 132 1.58 -5.09 4.85
N SER A 133 0.67 -4.59 5.69
CA SER A 133 1.03 -3.93 6.95
C SER A 133 1.76 -4.88 7.90
N CYS A 134 1.29 -6.12 8.01
CA CYS A 134 1.95 -7.17 8.78
C CYS A 134 3.38 -7.45 8.25
N GLU A 135 3.56 -7.51 6.94
CA GLU A 135 4.87 -7.69 6.32
C GLU A 135 5.80 -6.50 6.61
N ILE A 136 5.29 -5.27 6.56
CA ILE A 136 6.04 -4.07 6.95
C ILE A 136 6.56 -4.20 8.38
N TRP A 137 5.70 -4.50 9.36
CA TRP A 137 6.11 -4.64 10.76
C TRP A 137 7.19 -5.70 10.95
N LYS A 138 7.05 -6.87 10.30
CA LYS A 138 8.06 -7.95 10.37
C LYS A 138 9.40 -7.58 9.75
N ARG A 139 9.40 -6.82 8.66
CA ARG A 139 10.60 -6.62 7.83
C ARG A 139 11.32 -5.29 8.06
N PHE A 140 10.61 -4.22 8.42
CA PHE A 140 11.17 -2.88 8.53
C PHE A 140 12.36 -2.81 9.46
N ARG A 141 12.33 -3.49 10.60
CA ARG A 141 13.46 -3.55 11.53
C ARG A 141 14.78 -3.93 10.85
N LYS A 142 14.75 -4.95 9.97
CA LYS A 142 15.94 -5.39 9.22
C LYS A 142 16.35 -4.44 8.11
N TRP A 143 15.46 -3.53 7.72
CA TRP A 143 15.66 -2.60 6.60
C TRP A 143 15.88 -1.15 7.03
N GLY A 144 16.01 -0.91 8.33
CA GLY A 144 16.18 0.44 8.88
C GLY A 144 14.89 1.27 8.82
N GLY A 145 13.74 0.62 8.73
CA GLY A 145 12.44 1.25 8.84
C GLY A 145 11.92 1.20 10.28
N ILE A 146 11.19 2.22 10.68
CA ILE A 146 10.55 2.34 12.00
C ILE A 146 9.05 2.57 11.75
N PRO A 147 8.24 1.48 11.72
CA PRO A 147 6.82 1.62 11.56
C PRO A 147 6.17 2.06 12.86
N THR A 148 5.23 2.99 12.77
CA THR A 148 4.45 3.51 13.89
C THR A 148 3.00 3.64 13.46
N GLY A 149 2.13 2.89 14.10
CA GLY A 149 0.67 2.97 13.90
C GLY A 149 0.01 3.68 15.07
N ALA A 150 -0.79 4.70 14.78
CA ALA A 150 -1.66 5.34 15.76
C ALA A 150 -3.12 5.03 15.44
N THR A 151 -3.91 4.81 16.45
CA THR A 151 -5.35 4.60 16.31
C THR A 151 -6.09 4.98 17.58
N GLN A 152 -7.29 5.50 17.43
CA GLN A 152 -8.23 5.71 18.53
C GLN A 152 -9.30 4.61 18.62
N ASN A 153 -9.38 3.75 17.62
CA ASN A 153 -10.38 2.67 17.55
C ASN A 153 -9.75 1.31 17.86
N VAL A 154 -9.68 1.01 19.16
CA VAL A 154 -9.11 -0.24 19.67
C VAL A 154 -9.89 -1.47 19.21
N LYS A 155 -11.24 -1.38 19.19
CA LYS A 155 -12.08 -2.53 18.80
C LYS A 155 -11.87 -2.95 17.37
N ASP A 156 -11.87 -1.98 16.45
CA ASP A 156 -11.61 -2.25 15.04
C ASP A 156 -10.17 -2.79 14.83
N LEU A 157 -9.21 -2.22 15.56
CA LEU A 157 -7.83 -2.70 15.54
C LEU A 157 -7.75 -4.17 15.93
N LEU A 158 -8.32 -4.53 17.09
CA LEU A 158 -8.26 -5.89 17.65
C LEU A 158 -9.16 -6.90 16.93
N SER A 159 -10.01 -6.46 16.02
CA SER A 159 -10.84 -7.35 15.19
C SER A 159 -10.09 -7.98 14.03
N SER A 160 -8.95 -7.43 13.64
CA SER A 160 -8.12 -7.98 12.56
C SER A 160 -7.31 -9.19 13.04
N PRO A 161 -7.29 -10.31 12.29
CA PRO A 161 -6.45 -11.45 12.62
C PRO A 161 -4.95 -11.13 12.55
N GLU A 162 -4.55 -10.14 11.77
CA GLU A 162 -3.15 -9.73 11.61
C GLU A 162 -2.61 -8.93 12.79
N ILE A 163 -3.49 -8.41 13.67
CA ILE A 163 -3.06 -7.55 14.76
C ILE A 163 -2.13 -8.24 15.75
N GLU A 164 -2.31 -9.52 16.00
CA GLU A 164 -1.44 -10.29 16.91
C GLU A 164 0.01 -10.28 16.39
N ASN A 165 0.18 -10.53 15.10
CA ASN A 165 1.50 -10.45 14.47
C ASN A 165 2.14 -9.06 14.56
N ILE A 166 1.33 -8.00 14.46
CA ILE A 166 1.81 -6.61 14.54
C ILE A 166 2.22 -6.28 15.97
N LEU A 167 1.42 -6.65 16.96
CA LEU A 167 1.74 -6.43 18.38
C LEU A 167 3.01 -7.20 18.80
N GLU A 168 3.15 -8.47 18.40
CA GLU A 168 4.33 -9.30 18.68
C GLU A 168 5.63 -8.74 18.02
N ASN A 169 5.51 -8.04 16.89
CA ASN A 169 6.63 -7.42 16.20
C ASN A 169 6.80 -5.93 16.54
N SER A 170 6.07 -5.42 17.54
CA SER A 170 6.17 -4.05 18.02
C SER A 170 7.07 -4.00 19.26
N ASP A 171 8.16 -3.22 19.20
CA ASP A 171 9.07 -3.04 20.34
C ASP A 171 8.44 -2.16 21.45
N PHE A 172 7.48 -1.29 21.09
CA PHE A 172 6.80 -0.37 21.99
C PHE A 172 5.29 -0.34 21.71
N ILE A 173 4.50 -0.45 22.76
CA ILE A 173 3.06 -0.23 22.73
C ILE A 173 2.73 0.87 23.73
N CYS A 174 2.29 2.02 23.21
CA CYS A 174 1.94 3.18 24.02
C CYS A 174 0.42 3.28 24.15
N LEU A 175 -0.08 3.18 25.37
CA LEU A 175 -1.51 3.33 25.67
C LEU A 175 -1.75 4.69 26.34
N LEU A 176 -2.54 5.52 25.69
CA LEU A 176 -3.05 6.76 26.28
C LEU A 176 -4.35 6.45 27.06
N ASN A 177 -5.06 7.49 27.49
CA ASN A 177 -6.29 7.31 28.26
C ASN A 177 -7.35 6.56 27.43
N GLN A 178 -7.79 5.41 27.94
CA GLN A 178 -8.75 4.53 27.27
C GLN A 178 -10.08 4.48 28.01
N ALA A 179 -11.17 4.29 27.27
CA ALA A 179 -12.47 4.00 27.86
C ALA A 179 -12.44 2.71 28.68
N SER A 180 -13.26 2.61 29.74
CA SER A 180 -13.23 1.48 30.67
C SER A 180 -13.45 0.11 30.01
N GLY A 181 -14.28 0.05 28.97
CA GLY A 181 -14.51 -1.17 28.19
C GLY A 181 -13.28 -1.61 27.38
N ASP A 182 -12.59 -0.65 26.78
CA ASP A 182 -11.42 -0.93 25.95
C ASP A 182 -10.20 -1.32 26.79
N ARG A 183 -10.08 -0.78 28.01
CA ARG A 183 -9.02 -1.17 28.95
C ARG A 183 -9.03 -2.66 29.27
N LYS A 184 -10.21 -3.24 29.52
CA LYS A 184 -10.33 -4.68 29.80
C LYS A 184 -9.87 -5.52 28.61
N ILE A 185 -10.33 -5.17 27.41
CA ILE A 185 -9.97 -5.90 26.18
C ILE A 185 -8.47 -5.81 25.93
N LEU A 186 -7.88 -4.62 26.12
CA LEU A 186 -6.43 -4.42 25.95
C LEU A 186 -5.64 -5.21 27.01
N ALA A 187 -6.08 -5.18 28.28
CA ALA A 187 -5.42 -5.93 29.36
C ALA A 187 -5.38 -7.44 29.06
N GLU A 188 -6.49 -8.01 28.62
CA GLU A 188 -6.58 -9.41 28.23
C GLU A 188 -5.67 -9.74 27.02
N ARG A 189 -5.73 -8.93 25.97
CA ARG A 189 -4.94 -9.16 24.75
C ARG A 189 -3.43 -8.98 24.93
N LEU A 190 -3.04 -8.00 25.74
CA LEU A 190 -1.63 -7.71 25.99
C LEU A 190 -1.09 -8.46 27.23
N ASN A 191 -1.92 -9.26 27.89
CA ASN A 191 -1.58 -10.02 29.10
C ASN A 191 -0.95 -9.11 30.19
N ILE A 192 -1.54 -7.93 30.40
CA ILE A 192 -1.12 -6.96 31.40
C ILE A 192 -2.17 -6.82 32.49
N SER A 193 -1.74 -6.44 33.70
CA SER A 193 -2.67 -6.15 34.79
C SER A 193 -3.57 -4.94 34.43
N PRO A 194 -4.87 -5.02 34.72
CA PRO A 194 -5.81 -3.94 34.46
C PRO A 194 -5.52 -2.67 35.26
#